data_394320bf93b91bf83a0cb229cb383507
#
_entry.id   394320bf93b91bf83a0cb229cb383507
#
_cell.length_a   1.000
_cell.length_b   1.000
_cell.length_c   1.000
_cell.angle_alpha   90.00
_cell.angle_beta   90.00
_cell.angle_gamma   90.00
#
_symmetry.space_group_name_H-M   'P 1'
#
loop_
_entity.id
_entity.type
_entity.pdbx_description
1 polymer ?
#
loop_
_entity_poly.entity_id
_entity_poly.type
_entity_poly.pdbx_seq_one_letter_code
_entity_poly.pdbx_strand_id
1 'polypeptide(L)'
;MRIATVAVASAALVAAGATAAVAAPAPAPSITVKASATTVRLGDVVTFTGKADGIREGSRVTLQVKDGRKWVSLPATAKVAKASYKLTDKFDKKGVEVLRVKDGSTVSKNVSVTVR
;
A
#
# COMPACT_ATOMS: atom_id res chain seq x y z
N MET A 1 19.93 -54.40 7.23
CA MET A 1 19.68 -54.06 7.26
C MET A 1 19.20 -53.45 7.11
N ARG A 2 19.18 -53.02 7.36
CA ARG A 2 18.90 -52.41 7.38
C ARG A 2 18.61 -51.51 7.29
N ILE A 3 18.67 -51.30 7.44
CA ILE A 3 18.35 -50.54 7.41
C ILE A 3 18.02 -49.64 7.29
N ALA A 4 18.26 -49.74 7.51
CA ALA A 4 18.05 -49.01 7.52
C ALA A 4 17.63 -48.13 7.35
N THR A 5 17.72 -48.07 7.45
CA THR A 5 17.34 -47.40 7.36
C THR A 5 16.98 -46.44 7.19
N VAL A 6 17.24 -46.54 7.29
CA VAL A 6 16.97 -45.75 7.29
C VAL A 6 16.67 -44.75 7.14
N ALA A 7 16.82 -44.74 7.30
CA ALA A 7 16.54 -43.90 7.37
C ALA A 7 16.28 -42.98 7.19
N VAL A 8 16.42 -42.95 7.20
CA VAL A 8 16.11 -42.14 7.23
C VAL A 8 15.77 -41.22 7.08
N ALA A 9 15.98 -41.28 7.21
CA ALA A 9 15.72 -40.47 7.29
C ALA A 9 15.48 -39.63 7.12
N SER A 10 15.70 -39.59 7.12
CA SER A 10 15.46 -38.79 7.16
C SER A 10 15.26 -37.91 6.99
N ALA A 11 15.52 -37.96 7.11
CA ALA A 11 15.40 -37.19 7.19
C ALA A 11 15.21 -36.38 6.94
N ALA A 12 15.38 -36.52 6.98
CA ALA A 12 15.18 -35.80 6.91
C ALA A 12 14.89 -35.01 6.65
N LEU A 13 15.21 -34.94 6.71
CA LEU A 13 14.97 -34.24 6.63
C LEU A 13 14.63 -33.48 6.48
N VAL A 14 14.93 -33.54 6.50
CA VAL A 14 14.62 -32.96 6.58
C VAL A 14 14.33 -32.24 6.48
N ALA A 15 14.76 -32.21 6.67
CA ALA A 15 14.52 -31.65 6.72
C ALA A 15 14.28 -30.99 6.64
N ALA A 16 14.54 -30.86 6.69
CA ALA A 16 14.25 -30.31 6.79
C ALA A 16 13.90 -29.66 6.67
N GLY A 17 13.96 -29.45 6.66
CA GLY A 17 13.60 -28.92 6.78
C GLY A 17 13.35 -28.08 6.57
N ALA A 18 13.76 -27.91 6.66
CA ALA A 18 13.52 -27.22 6.57
C ALA A 18 12.79 -26.68 6.25
N THR A 19 12.65 -26.56 6.40
CA THR A 19 11.84 -26.11 6.12
C THR A 19 11.43 -25.43 6.02
N ALA A 20 11.76 -25.57 6.04
CA ALA A 20 11.53 -24.90 5.89
C ALA A 20 11.13 -24.15 5.95
N ALA A 21 11.75 -24.52 6.28
CA ALA A 21 11.02 -23.55 6.76
C ALA A 21 10.35 -22.82 5.93
N VAL A 22 9.60 -23.29 5.81
CA VAL A 22 8.90 -22.40 5.08
C VAL A 22 8.14 -21.54 5.97
N ALA A 23 8.81 -20.48 6.26
CA ALA A 23 8.08 -19.41 6.84
C ALA A 23 6.88 -19.10 5.99
N ALA A 24 5.82 -18.74 6.61
CA ALA A 24 4.70 -18.16 5.91
C ALA A 24 5.22 -16.97 5.08
N PRO A 25 4.75 -16.78 3.87
CA PRO A 25 5.15 -15.61 3.08
C PRO A 25 4.81 -14.34 3.84
N ALA A 26 5.63 -13.32 3.67
CA ALA A 26 5.36 -12.02 4.25
C ALA A 26 4.04 -11.50 3.72
N PRO A 27 3.26 -10.78 4.53
CA PRO A 27 2.03 -10.16 4.05
C PRO A 27 2.33 -9.25 2.87
N ALA A 28 1.44 -9.22 1.91
CA ALA A 28 1.57 -8.33 0.77
C ALA A 28 1.56 -6.88 1.26
N PRO A 29 2.32 -5.99 0.60
CA PRO A 29 2.26 -4.58 0.93
C PRO A 29 0.84 -4.05 0.78
N SER A 30 0.46 -3.13 1.64
CA SER A 30 -0.86 -2.52 1.56
C SER A 30 -0.79 -1.06 1.94
N ILE A 31 -1.66 -0.26 1.33
CA ILE A 31 -1.78 1.17 1.61
C ILE A 31 -3.24 1.45 1.93
N THR A 32 -3.48 2.19 3.02
CA THR A 32 -4.81 2.73 3.32
C THR A 32 -4.79 4.23 3.10
N VAL A 33 -5.95 4.82 2.87
CA VAL A 33 -6.07 6.27 2.69
C VAL A 33 -7.34 6.76 3.35
N LYS A 34 -7.23 7.91 4.00
CA LYS A 34 -8.36 8.61 4.60
C LYS A 34 -8.19 10.09 4.32
N ALA A 35 -9.25 10.71 3.81
CA ALA A 35 -9.27 12.14 3.58
C ALA A 35 -9.73 12.86 4.82
N SER A 36 -9.17 14.05 5.09
CA SER A 36 -9.58 14.87 6.22
C SER A 36 -11.01 15.36 6.09
N ALA A 37 -11.49 15.49 4.85
CA ALA A 37 -12.87 15.82 4.56
C ALA A 37 -13.23 15.22 3.21
N THR A 38 -14.47 14.79 3.05
CA THR A 38 -14.96 14.22 1.80
C THR A 38 -15.80 15.20 0.99
N THR A 39 -16.14 16.34 1.59
CA THR A 39 -16.82 17.45 0.90
C THR A 39 -16.08 18.72 1.27
N VAL A 40 -15.59 19.43 0.25
CA VAL A 40 -14.78 20.61 0.44
C VAL A 40 -15.20 21.67 -0.58
N ARG A 41 -14.74 22.89 -0.36
CA ARG A 41 -14.92 23.98 -1.30
C ARG A 41 -13.72 24.07 -2.23
N LEU A 42 -13.94 24.65 -3.38
CA LEU A 42 -12.88 24.92 -4.33
C LEU A 42 -11.77 25.71 -3.64
N GLY A 43 -10.54 25.25 -3.78
CA GLY A 43 -9.38 25.88 -3.19
C GLY A 43 -9.03 25.39 -1.79
N ASP A 44 -9.87 24.61 -1.16
CA ASP A 44 -9.58 24.04 0.16
C ASP A 44 -8.46 22.99 0.06
N VAL A 45 -7.67 22.92 1.11
CA VAL A 45 -6.62 21.89 1.23
C VAL A 45 -7.20 20.67 1.92
N VAL A 46 -7.00 19.50 1.32
CA VAL A 46 -7.40 18.22 1.89
C VAL A 46 -6.15 17.47 2.29
N THR A 47 -6.15 16.92 3.49
CA THR A 47 -5.06 16.10 4.00
C THR A 47 -5.43 14.63 3.86
N PHE A 48 -4.56 13.85 3.26
CA PHE A 48 -4.72 12.41 3.10
C PHE A 48 -3.72 11.72 3.99
N THR A 49 -4.20 10.85 4.84
CA THR A 49 -3.35 10.09 5.76
C THR A 49 -3.67 8.61 5.63
N GLY A 50 -2.74 7.79 6.07
CA GLY A 50 -2.97 6.37 6.08
C GLY A 50 -1.75 5.60 6.50
N LYS A 51 -1.87 4.29 6.40
CA LYS A 51 -0.81 3.36 6.71
C LYS A 51 -0.24 2.76 5.44
N ALA A 52 1.05 2.47 5.48
CA ALA A 52 1.77 1.88 4.38
C ALA A 52 2.50 0.64 4.89
N ASP A 53 1.71 -0.40 5.15
CA ASP A 53 2.25 -1.64 5.73
C ASP A 53 3.04 -2.42 4.69
N GLY A 54 4.19 -2.96 5.10
CA GLY A 54 5.05 -3.72 4.21
C GLY A 54 5.78 -2.87 3.18
N ILE A 55 5.76 -1.56 3.32
CA ILE A 55 6.45 -0.64 2.42
C ILE A 55 7.68 -0.09 3.12
N ARG A 56 8.76 0.01 2.35
CA ARG A 56 10.05 0.45 2.89
C ARG A 56 9.94 1.86 3.47
N GLU A 57 10.57 2.06 4.61
CA GLU A 57 10.74 3.38 5.20
C GLU A 57 11.43 4.31 4.19
N GLY A 58 10.91 5.52 4.05
CA GLY A 58 11.44 6.49 3.11
C GLY A 58 10.94 6.33 1.68
N SER A 59 10.17 5.30 1.38
CA SER A 59 9.57 5.14 0.07
C SER A 59 8.54 6.25 -0.17
N ARG A 60 8.39 6.64 -1.43
CA ARG A 60 7.51 7.77 -1.78
C ARG A 60 6.16 7.26 -2.23
N VAL A 61 5.11 7.79 -1.62
CA VAL A 61 3.73 7.55 -2.05
C VAL A 61 3.25 8.75 -2.84
N THR A 62 2.41 8.51 -3.84
CA THR A 62 1.89 9.53 -4.75
C THR A 62 0.38 9.45 -4.78
N LEU A 63 -0.25 10.61 -4.70
CA LEU A 63 -1.70 10.71 -4.86
C LEU A 63 -2.05 10.66 -6.34
N GLN A 64 -3.03 9.85 -6.69
CA GLN A 64 -3.52 9.75 -8.06
C GLN A 64 -5.01 10.08 -8.10
N VAL A 65 -5.43 10.71 -9.16
CA VAL A 65 -6.83 11.03 -9.42
C VAL A 65 -7.29 10.26 -10.65
N LYS A 66 -8.52 9.79 -10.61
CA LYS A 66 -9.10 9.10 -11.74
C LYS A 66 -9.64 10.13 -12.74
N ASP A 67 -9.18 10.02 -13.97
CA ASP A 67 -9.62 10.86 -15.08
C ASP A 67 -10.17 9.96 -16.17
N GLY A 68 -11.50 9.84 -16.21
CA GLY A 68 -12.14 8.88 -17.09
C GLY A 68 -11.77 7.46 -16.71
N ARG A 69 -11.05 6.77 -17.57
CA ARG A 69 -10.57 5.40 -17.30
C ARG A 69 -9.12 5.35 -16.89
N LYS A 70 -8.47 6.50 -16.76
CA LYS A 70 -7.05 6.56 -16.48
C LYS A 70 -6.82 7.11 -15.08
N TRP A 71 -5.72 6.68 -14.49
CA TRP A 71 -5.23 7.24 -13.25
C TRP A 71 -4.08 8.19 -13.56
N VAL A 72 -4.19 9.40 -13.07
CA VAL A 72 -3.19 10.45 -13.30
C VAL A 72 -2.52 10.77 -11.98
N SER A 73 -1.18 10.76 -11.98
CA SER A 73 -0.42 11.11 -10.80
C SER A 73 -0.44 12.61 -10.59
N LEU A 74 -0.75 13.01 -9.36
CA LEU A 74 -0.72 14.40 -8.95
C LEU A 74 0.65 14.72 -8.37
N PRO A 75 1.03 16.01 -8.27
CA PRO A 75 2.31 16.36 -7.65
C PRO A 75 2.34 16.13 -6.15
N ALA A 76 1.22 15.80 -5.53
CA ALA A 76 1.16 15.53 -4.09
C ALA A 76 1.82 14.19 -3.78
N THR A 77 2.94 14.23 -3.07
CA THR A 77 3.72 13.06 -2.67
C THR A 77 4.14 13.19 -1.22
N ALA A 78 4.49 12.06 -0.61
CA ALA A 78 5.01 12.03 0.74
C ALA A 78 5.90 10.81 0.91
N LYS A 79 6.79 10.86 1.91
CA LYS A 79 7.61 9.71 2.26
C LYS A 79 6.94 8.93 3.37
N VAL A 80 7.08 7.61 3.30
CA VAL A 80 6.60 6.72 4.36
C VAL A 80 7.54 6.82 5.54
N ALA A 81 6.97 7.06 6.72
CA ALA A 81 7.72 7.08 7.97
C ALA A 81 6.92 6.34 9.02
N LYS A 82 7.54 5.35 9.69
CA LYS A 82 6.89 4.54 10.73
C LYS A 82 5.61 3.87 10.20
N ALA A 83 5.69 3.34 8.97
CA ALA A 83 4.58 2.67 8.29
C ALA A 83 3.35 3.57 8.11
N SER A 84 3.55 4.86 8.03
CA SER A 84 2.49 5.86 7.87
C SER A 84 2.91 6.91 6.87
N TYR A 85 1.95 7.66 6.36
CA TYR A 85 2.24 8.78 5.49
C TYR A 85 1.18 9.87 5.70
N LYS A 86 1.51 11.08 5.27
CA LYS A 86 0.60 12.21 5.28
C LYS A 86 0.93 13.07 4.08
N LEU A 87 -0.07 13.34 3.26
CA LEU A 87 0.12 14.25 2.14
C LEU A 87 -1.09 15.17 2.03
N THR A 88 -0.89 16.28 1.35
CA THR A 88 -1.94 17.29 1.17
C THR A 88 -2.09 17.62 -0.30
N ASP A 89 -3.30 18.00 -0.66
CA ASP A 89 -3.57 18.48 -2.01
C ASP A 89 -4.68 19.52 -1.97
N LYS A 90 -4.69 20.36 -2.99
CA LYS A 90 -5.67 21.42 -3.16
C LYS A 90 -6.38 21.16 -4.48
N PHE A 91 -7.69 21.23 -4.47
CA PHE A 91 -8.49 20.97 -5.66
C PHE A 91 -8.91 22.28 -6.30
N ASP A 92 -8.71 22.37 -7.61
CA ASP A 92 -9.02 23.57 -8.38
C ASP A 92 -10.16 23.33 -9.39
N LYS A 93 -10.82 22.19 -9.31
CA LYS A 93 -11.98 21.87 -10.15
C LYS A 93 -13.13 21.40 -9.27
N LYS A 94 -14.33 21.84 -9.60
CA LYS A 94 -15.55 21.38 -8.94
C LYS A 94 -15.93 20.01 -9.47
N GLY A 95 -16.59 19.23 -8.62
CA GLY A 95 -17.07 17.90 -8.96
C GLY A 95 -16.59 16.84 -8.01
N VAL A 96 -16.88 15.59 -8.34
CA VAL A 96 -16.45 14.46 -7.55
C VAL A 96 -15.11 13.98 -8.07
N GLU A 97 -14.11 13.98 -7.19
CA GLU A 97 -12.78 13.47 -7.51
C GLU A 97 -12.61 12.12 -6.84
N VAL A 98 -12.25 11.11 -7.62
CA VAL A 98 -11.93 9.78 -7.10
C VAL A 98 -10.42 9.66 -7.07
N LEU A 99 -9.88 9.34 -5.89
CA LEU A 99 -8.45 9.36 -5.66
C LEU A 99 -7.98 8.04 -5.05
N ARG A 100 -6.69 7.80 -5.19
CA ARG A 100 -6.02 6.69 -4.51
C ARG A 100 -4.56 7.07 -4.27
N VAL A 101 -3.91 6.33 -3.39
CA VAL A 101 -2.49 6.52 -3.10
C VAL A 101 -1.74 5.32 -3.63
N LYS A 102 -0.61 5.57 -4.26
CA LYS A 102 0.17 4.53 -4.95
C LYS A 102 1.64 4.59 -4.55
N ASP A 103 2.23 3.42 -4.40
CA ASP A 103 3.68 3.26 -4.27
C ASP A 103 4.08 2.03 -5.09
N GLY A 104 4.74 2.26 -6.23
CA GLY A 104 5.07 1.19 -7.15
C GLY A 104 3.80 0.53 -7.69
N SER A 105 3.67 -0.77 -7.47
CA SER A 105 2.48 -1.52 -7.89
C SER A 105 1.43 -1.62 -6.78
N THR A 106 1.72 -1.11 -5.59
CA THR A 106 0.79 -1.14 -4.46
C THR A 106 -0.09 0.10 -4.49
N VAL A 107 -1.41 -0.11 -4.44
CA VAL A 107 -2.37 0.99 -4.47
C VAL A 107 -3.36 0.84 -3.33
N SER A 108 -3.86 1.95 -2.84
CA SER A 108 -4.91 1.98 -1.84
C SER A 108 -6.28 1.74 -2.48
N LYS A 109 -7.28 1.52 -1.64
CA LYS A 109 -8.66 1.63 -2.10
C LYS A 109 -8.94 3.07 -2.50
N ASN A 110 -9.99 3.26 -3.29
CA ASN A 110 -10.38 4.59 -3.75
C ASN A 110 -11.00 5.40 -2.61
N VAL A 111 -10.78 6.70 -2.65
CA VAL A 111 -11.47 7.64 -1.78
C VAL A 111 -12.06 8.73 -2.68
N SER A 112 -13.28 9.15 -2.36
CA SER A 112 -13.97 10.18 -3.15
C SER A 112 -14.03 11.48 -2.35
N VAL A 113 -13.74 12.59 -3.03
CA VAL A 113 -13.86 13.93 -2.46
C VAL A 113 -14.73 14.75 -3.39
N THR A 114 -15.77 15.36 -2.81
CA THR A 114 -16.66 16.24 -3.56
C THR A 114 -16.21 17.69 -3.37
N VAL A 115 -15.94 18.35 -4.47
CA VAL A 115 -15.50 19.75 -4.49
C VAL A 115 -16.67 20.61 -4.98
N ARG A 116 -17.08 21.56 -4.18
CA ARG A 116 -18.19 22.46 -4.48
C ARG A 116 -17.75 23.80 -4.98
#